data_20fa744820a2217a59b50fc8ad88ae36
#
_entry.id   20fa744820a2217a59b50fc8ad88ae36
#
_cell.length_a   1.000
_cell.length_b   1.000
_cell.length_c   1.000
_cell.angle_alpha   90.00
_cell.angle_beta   90.00
_cell.angle_gamma   90.00
#
_symmetry.space_group_name_H-M   'P 1'
#
loop_
_entity.id
_entity.type
_entity.pdbx_description
1 polymer ?
#
loop_
_entity_poly.entity_id
_entity_poly.type
_entity_poly.pdbx_seq_one_letter_code
_entity_poly.pdbx_strand_id
1 'polypeptide(L)'
;MEKQILCFIILITCISCGLGLDSGLQNKQLKEPTYSPNYAWQLKLDGRRIGSQPYTEGQYFYLIEYLVGTRTVQLVKIDMETGVYVWKADQISDGEEWRSSNVVKADNKLYFMRPNSGLIYCYAENDGKLLARIQVGATEAEAIRNRCSLETIVTDGTALYWGSKGEPGTAPISGHLLKLDINTIDYTKHSTVQICVPHSLYTKGTRYECTFWSAPIIDGDTLYFNTYNRDHPNGYCSLVSIDLQSETVKWEKQLHGLQGRVNNDLIIKDNILYMLDVTALLRVDKHTGEVLTRYDDEKDPPYTQPLMIPTVSLCGIWYDGGRLYYTTVGSTETASQTGMSKDLVYSLVCIDAKTLKFLWGFHPVSGTSSTYPVVKDGKAYIVTHIDGLRVFDAKTGKLLGVDKSIIAWGDEANVLYKDYFIFFNTNFKTNRATLCAIRV
;
A
#
# COMPACT_ATOMS: atom_id res chain seq x y z
N MET A 1 40.03 27.40 35.13
CA MET A 1 39.25 26.60 36.11
C MET A 1 38.50 25.54 35.33
N GLU A 2 39.16 24.40 35.19
CA GLU A 2 38.65 23.21 34.52
C GLU A 2 37.73 22.45 35.47
N LYS A 3 36.54 22.14 35.02
CA LYS A 3 35.67 21.18 35.72
C LYS A 3 35.69 19.88 34.95
N GLN A 4 36.40 18.92 35.48
CA GLN A 4 36.38 17.52 35.08
C GLN A 4 35.02 16.94 35.41
N ILE A 5 34.35 16.36 34.42
CA ILE A 5 33.12 15.52 34.60
C ILE A 5 33.61 14.09 34.72
N LEU A 6 33.41 13.52 35.91
CA LEU A 6 33.74 12.15 36.28
C LEU A 6 32.60 11.23 35.79
N CYS A 7 32.86 10.40 34.78
CA CYS A 7 31.94 9.32 34.41
C CYS A 7 32.05 8.15 35.39
N PHE A 8 31.00 7.89 36.14
CA PHE A 8 30.89 6.68 36.97
C PHE A 8 30.40 5.53 36.06
N ILE A 9 31.29 4.59 35.80
CA ILE A 9 30.94 3.27 35.25
C ILE A 9 30.56 2.37 36.41
N ILE A 10 29.28 2.04 36.56
CA ILE A 10 28.80 1.05 37.48
C ILE A 10 28.93 -0.33 36.82
N LEU A 11 29.91 -1.07 37.24
CA LEU A 11 30.11 -2.47 36.88
C LEU A 11 29.21 -3.34 37.79
N ILE A 12 28.07 -3.80 37.26
CA ILE A 12 27.23 -4.77 37.94
C ILE A 12 27.74 -6.17 37.59
N THR A 13 28.49 -6.75 38.49
CA THR A 13 28.85 -8.16 38.48
C THR A 13 27.64 -8.97 38.98
N CYS A 14 26.91 -9.59 38.11
CA CYS A 14 25.92 -10.60 38.46
C CYS A 14 26.64 -11.89 38.87
N ILE A 15 26.51 -12.23 40.12
CA ILE A 15 26.89 -13.52 40.66
C ILE A 15 25.91 -14.57 40.10
N SER A 16 26.40 -15.43 39.21
CA SER A 16 25.66 -16.57 38.69
C SER A 16 25.56 -17.64 39.78
N CYS A 17 24.42 -17.73 40.48
CA CYS A 17 24.04 -18.96 41.15
C CYS A 17 23.73 -20.01 40.10
N GLY A 18 24.59 -20.99 39.99
CA GLY A 18 24.41 -22.18 39.14
C GLY A 18 23.21 -23.00 39.57
N LEU A 19 22.11 -22.83 38.88
CA LEU A 19 21.11 -23.87 38.73
C LEU A 19 21.26 -24.36 37.28
N GLY A 20 21.83 -25.54 37.15
CA GLY A 20 21.94 -26.25 35.87
C GLY A 20 20.56 -26.52 35.29
N LEU A 21 20.06 -25.60 34.54
CA LEU A 21 18.99 -25.85 33.57
C LEU A 21 19.67 -26.39 32.32
N ASP A 22 19.45 -27.64 32.12
CA ASP A 22 19.89 -28.46 31.01
C ASP A 22 19.58 -27.69 29.69
N SER A 23 20.61 -27.15 29.04
CA SER A 23 20.54 -26.46 27.74
C SER A 23 20.31 -27.44 26.57
N GLY A 24 19.61 -28.53 26.84
CA GLY A 24 19.25 -29.58 25.90
C GLY A 24 18.01 -29.32 25.05
N LEU A 25 17.42 -28.12 25.07
CA LEU A 25 16.50 -27.68 24.03
C LEU A 25 17.31 -27.26 22.80
N GLN A 26 17.95 -28.23 22.14
CA GLN A 26 18.26 -28.13 20.73
C GLN A 26 16.97 -27.66 20.07
N ASN A 27 17.01 -26.46 19.47
CA ASN A 27 16.03 -25.98 18.54
C ASN A 27 15.84 -27.06 17.44
N LYS A 28 14.99 -28.04 17.72
CA LYS A 28 14.40 -28.84 16.65
C LYS A 28 13.61 -27.80 15.85
N GLN A 29 14.23 -27.27 14.80
CA GLN A 29 13.48 -26.57 13.76
C GLN A 29 12.37 -27.53 13.37
N LEU A 30 11.19 -27.32 13.91
CA LEU A 30 10.01 -28.08 13.52
C LEU A 30 9.92 -27.88 12.00
N LYS A 31 10.04 -28.97 11.25
CA LYS A 31 9.97 -28.93 9.80
C LYS A 31 8.69 -28.21 9.42
N GLU A 32 8.81 -27.06 8.78
CA GLU A 32 7.64 -26.31 8.32
C GLU A 32 6.79 -27.20 7.41
N PRO A 33 5.46 -27.22 7.56
CA PRO A 33 4.60 -28.01 6.71
C PRO A 33 4.73 -27.51 5.27
N THR A 34 4.90 -28.43 4.32
CA THR A 34 4.99 -28.09 2.91
C THR A 34 3.60 -27.76 2.36
N TYR A 35 3.50 -26.72 1.58
CA TYR A 35 2.33 -26.38 0.78
C TYR A 35 2.63 -26.63 -0.70
N SER A 36 1.76 -27.35 -1.36
CA SER A 36 1.85 -27.57 -2.81
C SER A 36 0.64 -26.87 -3.45
N PRO A 37 0.83 -25.70 -4.07
CA PRO A 37 -0.26 -24.94 -4.64
C PRO A 37 -0.88 -25.70 -5.83
N ASN A 38 -2.21 -25.71 -5.85
CA ASN A 38 -2.96 -26.20 -7.00
C ASN A 38 -3.14 -25.05 -7.99
N TYR A 39 -2.17 -24.88 -8.90
CA TYR A 39 -2.25 -23.86 -9.93
C TYR A 39 -3.44 -24.08 -10.84
N ALA A 40 -4.32 -23.07 -10.93
CA ALA A 40 -5.35 -23.01 -11.96
C ALA A 40 -4.74 -22.61 -13.29
N TRP A 41 -3.84 -21.60 -13.23
CA TRP A 41 -3.07 -21.14 -14.39
C TRP A 41 -1.83 -20.36 -13.93
N GLN A 42 -0.91 -20.16 -14.87
CA GLN A 42 0.26 -19.33 -14.74
C GLN A 42 0.48 -18.55 -16.03
N LEU A 43 0.64 -17.24 -15.95
CA LEU A 43 0.92 -16.36 -17.08
C LEU A 43 2.28 -15.70 -16.89
N LYS A 44 3.22 -16.02 -17.76
CA LYS A 44 4.50 -15.34 -17.81
C LYS A 44 4.31 -13.95 -18.41
N LEU A 45 4.61 -12.92 -17.64
CA LEU A 45 4.54 -11.54 -18.09
C LEU A 45 5.72 -11.19 -19.00
N ASP A 46 5.52 -10.25 -19.92
CA ASP A 46 6.60 -9.76 -20.80
C ASP A 46 7.60 -8.90 -20.04
N GLY A 47 7.15 -8.27 -18.97
CA GLY A 47 7.94 -7.42 -18.10
C GLY A 47 7.74 -7.73 -16.62
N ARG A 48 7.88 -6.69 -15.81
CA ARG A 48 7.46 -6.68 -14.40
C ARG A 48 6.30 -5.71 -14.22
N ARG A 49 5.47 -5.96 -13.22
CA ARG A 49 4.44 -5.00 -12.81
C ARG A 49 5.09 -3.70 -12.33
N ILE A 50 4.44 -2.58 -12.63
CA ILE A 50 4.70 -1.27 -12.01
C ILE A 50 3.38 -0.64 -11.59
N GLY A 51 3.46 0.34 -10.71
CA GLY A 51 2.30 1.00 -10.12
C GLY A 51 1.85 0.35 -8.81
N SER A 52 0.91 1.00 -8.13
CA SER A 52 0.52 0.64 -6.77
C SER A 52 -0.31 -0.64 -6.71
N GLN A 53 -1.50 -0.63 -7.29
CA GLN A 53 -2.40 -1.78 -7.28
C GLN A 53 -2.96 -2.06 -8.67
N PRO A 54 -3.17 -3.33 -9.03
CA PRO A 54 -3.90 -3.67 -10.22
C PRO A 54 -5.38 -3.30 -10.02
N TYR A 55 -6.04 -2.90 -11.10
CA TYR A 55 -7.48 -2.73 -11.12
C TYR A 55 -8.15 -4.04 -11.52
N THR A 56 -9.21 -4.41 -10.82
CA THR A 56 -10.01 -5.61 -11.14
C THR A 56 -11.46 -5.23 -11.35
N GLU A 57 -12.08 -5.78 -12.39
CA GLU A 57 -13.50 -5.63 -12.65
C GLU A 57 -14.07 -6.88 -13.30
N GLY A 58 -15.12 -7.44 -12.69
CA GLY A 58 -15.67 -8.71 -13.15
C GLY A 58 -14.60 -9.79 -13.18
N GLN A 59 -14.39 -10.39 -14.34
CA GLN A 59 -13.35 -11.41 -14.55
C GLN A 59 -12.02 -10.85 -15.06
N TYR A 60 -11.88 -9.55 -15.14
CA TYR A 60 -10.71 -8.92 -15.74
C TYR A 60 -9.80 -8.27 -14.73
N PHE A 61 -8.50 -8.38 -15.03
CA PHE A 61 -7.39 -7.83 -14.27
C PHE A 61 -6.60 -6.89 -15.19
N TYR A 62 -6.40 -5.65 -14.77
CA TYR A 62 -5.68 -4.63 -15.53
C TYR A 62 -4.42 -4.26 -14.77
N LEU A 63 -3.30 -4.29 -15.43
CA LEU A 63 -2.02 -3.90 -14.86
C LEU A 63 -1.14 -3.18 -15.88
N ILE A 64 -0.13 -2.49 -15.37
CA ILE A 64 0.89 -1.85 -16.19
C ILE A 64 2.17 -2.67 -16.05
N GLU A 65 2.66 -3.17 -17.18
CA GLU A 65 3.93 -3.87 -17.29
C GLU A 65 5.05 -2.90 -17.67
N TYR A 66 6.18 -2.99 -16.99
CA TYR A 66 7.43 -2.36 -17.39
C TYR A 66 8.30 -3.35 -18.17
N LEU A 67 8.56 -3.05 -19.42
CA LEU A 67 9.34 -3.88 -20.32
C LEU A 67 10.82 -3.49 -20.21
N VAL A 68 11.57 -4.23 -19.41
CA VAL A 68 12.95 -3.89 -19.00
C VAL A 68 13.88 -3.68 -20.20
N GLY A 69 13.71 -4.47 -21.27
CA GLY A 69 14.59 -4.40 -22.45
C GLY A 69 14.45 -3.13 -23.28
N THR A 70 13.24 -2.57 -23.35
CA THR A 70 12.89 -1.38 -24.15
C THR A 70 12.73 -0.11 -23.31
N ARG A 71 12.66 -0.24 -21.99
CA ARG A 71 12.32 0.84 -21.04
C ARG A 71 10.98 1.49 -21.33
N THR A 72 10.02 0.67 -21.77
CA THR A 72 8.66 1.11 -22.09
C THR A 72 7.68 0.55 -21.08
N VAL A 73 6.51 1.16 -21.01
CA VAL A 73 5.38 0.63 -20.24
C VAL A 73 4.25 0.23 -21.17
N GLN A 74 3.46 -0.75 -20.75
CA GLN A 74 2.34 -1.28 -21.49
C GLN A 74 1.18 -1.59 -20.55
N LEU A 75 0.01 -1.04 -20.83
CA LEU A 75 -1.22 -1.45 -20.14
C LEU A 75 -1.70 -2.76 -20.73
N VAL A 76 -2.09 -3.69 -19.88
CA VAL A 76 -2.60 -5.01 -20.31
C VAL A 76 -3.88 -5.37 -19.58
N LYS A 77 -4.75 -6.12 -20.28
CA LYS A 77 -5.96 -6.74 -19.73
C LYS A 77 -5.79 -8.25 -19.75
N ILE A 78 -6.03 -8.87 -18.62
CA ILE A 78 -5.88 -10.32 -18.42
C ILE A 78 -7.21 -10.89 -17.93
N ASP A 79 -7.61 -12.02 -18.45
CA ASP A 79 -8.74 -12.78 -17.96
C ASP A 79 -8.32 -13.61 -16.74
N MET A 80 -8.97 -13.39 -15.59
CA MET A 80 -8.61 -14.05 -14.32
C MET A 80 -9.08 -15.51 -14.24
N GLU A 81 -9.98 -15.94 -15.12
CA GLU A 81 -10.41 -17.34 -15.14
C GLU A 81 -9.45 -18.23 -15.92
N THR A 82 -8.88 -17.68 -16.98
CA THR A 82 -8.03 -18.44 -17.93
C THR A 82 -6.58 -18.10 -17.85
N GLY A 83 -6.22 -16.96 -17.26
CA GLY A 83 -4.83 -16.48 -17.17
C GLY A 83 -4.25 -16.10 -18.52
N VAL A 84 -5.05 -15.60 -19.46
CA VAL A 84 -4.57 -15.16 -20.77
C VAL A 84 -4.74 -13.67 -20.97
N TYR A 85 -3.87 -13.07 -21.77
CA TYR A 85 -4.05 -11.69 -22.20
C TYR A 85 -5.30 -11.58 -23.09
N VAL A 86 -6.22 -10.70 -22.71
CA VAL A 86 -7.34 -10.31 -23.58
C VAL A 86 -6.85 -9.34 -24.65
N TRP A 87 -6.06 -8.34 -24.21
CA TRP A 87 -5.35 -7.42 -25.08
C TRP A 87 -4.12 -6.82 -24.38
N LYS A 88 -3.22 -6.28 -25.18
CA LYS A 88 -2.08 -5.46 -24.77
C LYS A 88 -2.13 -4.17 -25.53
N ALA A 89 -2.10 -3.03 -24.82
CA ALA A 89 -2.05 -1.71 -25.45
C ALA A 89 -0.70 -1.46 -26.12
N ASP A 90 -0.61 -0.40 -26.93
CA ASP A 90 0.66 0.04 -27.47
C ASP A 90 1.62 0.45 -26.37
N GLN A 91 2.91 0.20 -26.60
CA GLN A 91 3.96 0.56 -25.67
C GLN A 91 4.17 2.07 -25.62
N ILE A 92 4.34 2.60 -24.41
CA ILE A 92 4.67 3.99 -24.16
C ILE A 92 6.15 4.11 -23.86
N SER A 93 6.84 4.98 -24.61
CA SER A 93 8.21 5.40 -24.35
C SER A 93 8.19 6.90 -24.05
N ASP A 94 8.03 7.27 -22.80
CA ASP A 94 7.96 8.67 -22.35
C ASP A 94 9.23 9.13 -21.60
N GLY A 95 10.27 8.29 -21.63
CA GLY A 95 11.54 8.59 -20.95
C GLY A 95 11.49 8.39 -19.43
N GLU A 96 10.31 8.11 -18.88
CA GLU A 96 10.18 7.82 -17.45
C GLU A 96 10.64 6.40 -17.12
N GLU A 97 11.33 6.30 -15.99
CA GLU A 97 11.64 5.01 -15.42
C GLU A 97 10.38 4.39 -14.79
N TRP A 98 10.47 3.26 -14.27
CA TRP A 98 9.57 2.24 -13.71
C TRP A 98 8.41 2.69 -12.76
N ARG A 99 7.95 3.96 -12.79
CA ARG A 99 6.85 4.43 -11.93
C ARG A 99 5.55 4.67 -12.70
N SER A 100 4.44 4.32 -12.09
CA SER A 100 3.09 4.60 -12.59
C SER A 100 2.12 4.63 -11.43
N SER A 101 1.00 5.35 -11.56
CA SER A 101 -0.13 5.18 -10.65
C SER A 101 -0.80 3.82 -10.87
N ASN A 102 -1.73 3.48 -9.99
CA ASN A 102 -2.71 2.43 -10.27
C ASN A 102 -3.54 2.78 -11.52
N VAL A 103 -4.17 1.75 -12.08
CA VAL A 103 -5.20 1.91 -13.12
C VAL A 103 -6.54 2.16 -12.45
N VAL A 104 -7.33 3.08 -12.98
CA VAL A 104 -8.75 3.25 -12.63
C VAL A 104 -9.62 3.24 -13.87
N LYS A 105 -10.89 2.88 -13.72
CA LYS A 105 -11.86 2.87 -14.81
C LYS A 105 -12.98 3.85 -14.53
N ALA A 106 -13.31 4.65 -15.56
CA ALA A 106 -14.47 5.52 -15.59
C ALA A 106 -15.04 5.51 -17.02
N ASP A 107 -16.34 5.38 -17.15
CA ASP A 107 -17.07 5.43 -18.44
C ASP A 107 -16.42 4.56 -19.55
N ASN A 108 -16.17 3.28 -19.28
CA ASN A 108 -15.51 2.33 -20.21
C ASN A 108 -14.12 2.79 -20.70
N LYS A 109 -13.47 3.66 -19.95
CA LYS A 109 -12.11 4.13 -20.21
C LYS A 109 -11.22 3.84 -19.01
N LEU A 110 -9.97 3.50 -19.29
CA LEU A 110 -8.95 3.21 -18.29
C LEU A 110 -7.97 4.36 -18.21
N TYR A 111 -7.64 4.78 -17.00
CA TYR A 111 -6.74 5.90 -16.75
C TYR A 111 -5.62 5.49 -15.83
N PHE A 112 -4.43 5.99 -16.10
CA PHE A 112 -3.31 5.97 -15.16
C PHE A 112 -2.40 7.19 -15.37
N MET A 113 -1.67 7.57 -14.33
CA MET A 113 -0.76 8.71 -14.37
C MET A 113 0.70 8.24 -14.34
N ARG A 114 1.53 8.93 -15.10
CA ARG A 114 2.99 8.84 -15.01
C ARG A 114 3.50 9.90 -14.02
N PRO A 115 3.94 9.50 -12.80
CA PRO A 115 4.15 10.44 -11.70
C PRO A 115 5.30 11.43 -11.90
N ASN A 116 6.25 11.15 -12.80
CA ASN A 116 7.38 12.07 -13.00
C ASN A 116 7.05 13.19 -14.00
N SER A 117 6.22 12.90 -15.01
CA SER A 117 5.82 13.87 -16.04
C SER A 117 4.50 14.59 -15.74
N GLY A 118 3.67 14.01 -14.86
CA GLY A 118 2.30 14.48 -14.65
C GLY A 118 1.42 14.26 -15.88
N LEU A 119 1.72 13.23 -16.69
CA LEU A 119 0.90 12.82 -17.80
C LEU A 119 -0.08 11.74 -17.38
N ILE A 120 -1.37 11.94 -17.69
CA ILE A 120 -2.40 10.91 -17.61
C ILE A 120 -2.59 10.32 -19.01
N TYR A 121 -2.62 9.00 -19.06
CA TYR A 121 -2.96 8.23 -20.25
C TYR A 121 -4.35 7.65 -20.10
N CYS A 122 -5.15 7.77 -21.17
CA CYS A 122 -6.50 7.23 -21.24
C CYS A 122 -6.61 6.22 -22.37
N TYR A 123 -7.15 5.05 -22.08
CA TYR A 123 -7.34 3.94 -23.02
C TYR A 123 -8.79 3.49 -23.06
N ALA A 124 -9.22 2.99 -24.23
CA ALA A 124 -10.49 2.28 -24.34
C ALA A 124 -10.40 0.94 -23.62
N GLU A 125 -11.41 0.63 -22.80
CA GLU A 125 -11.43 -0.59 -22.00
C GLU A 125 -11.60 -1.86 -22.85
N ASN A 126 -12.32 -1.76 -23.97
CA ASN A 126 -12.66 -2.91 -24.82
C ASN A 126 -11.46 -3.49 -25.60
N ASP A 127 -10.58 -2.64 -26.09
CA ASP A 127 -9.52 -3.02 -27.04
C ASP A 127 -8.11 -2.48 -26.69
N GLY A 128 -7.98 -1.68 -25.62
CA GLY A 128 -6.71 -1.11 -25.18
C GLY A 128 -6.17 0.00 -26.10
N LYS A 129 -7.01 0.58 -26.96
CA LYS A 129 -6.60 1.69 -27.84
C LYS A 129 -6.38 2.97 -27.03
N LEU A 130 -5.28 3.66 -27.27
CA LEU A 130 -5.00 4.97 -26.68
C LEU A 130 -6.02 6.00 -27.18
N LEU A 131 -6.73 6.65 -26.24
CA LEU A 131 -7.74 7.66 -26.51
C LEU A 131 -7.25 9.09 -26.26
N ALA A 132 -6.42 9.27 -25.22
CA ALA A 132 -5.90 10.59 -24.86
C ALA A 132 -4.60 10.51 -24.08
N ARG A 133 -3.79 11.56 -24.23
CA ARG A 133 -2.66 11.90 -23.37
C ARG A 133 -2.89 13.27 -22.78
N ILE A 134 -2.86 13.42 -21.47
CA ILE A 134 -3.34 14.59 -20.74
C ILE A 134 -2.23 15.10 -19.85
N GLN A 135 -1.79 16.34 -20.05
CA GLN A 135 -0.89 17.06 -19.15
C GLN A 135 -1.73 17.78 -18.08
N VAL A 136 -1.49 17.48 -16.80
CA VAL A 136 -2.27 18.03 -15.68
C VAL A 136 -1.73 19.37 -15.18
N GLY A 137 -1.65 20.35 -16.07
CA GLY A 137 -1.15 21.70 -15.78
C GLY A 137 -0.93 22.47 -17.07
N ALA A 138 -1.07 23.80 -17.04
CA ALA A 138 -0.88 24.67 -18.21
C ALA A 138 0.56 24.67 -18.73
N THR A 139 1.52 24.37 -17.84
CA THR A 139 2.95 24.23 -18.13
C THR A 139 3.46 22.88 -17.64
N GLU A 140 4.61 22.44 -18.14
CA GLU A 140 5.30 21.24 -17.65
C GLU A 140 5.63 21.35 -16.16
N ALA A 141 6.06 22.52 -15.69
CA ALA A 141 6.33 22.75 -14.27
C ALA A 141 5.07 22.59 -13.41
N GLU A 142 3.91 23.04 -13.87
CA GLU A 142 2.64 22.82 -13.18
C GLU A 142 2.21 21.35 -13.22
N ALA A 143 2.40 20.67 -14.33
CA ALA A 143 2.11 19.24 -14.44
C ALA A 143 2.95 18.42 -13.45
N ILE A 144 4.23 18.76 -13.31
CA ILE A 144 5.14 18.15 -12.32
C ILE A 144 4.68 18.45 -10.89
N ARG A 145 4.17 19.64 -10.59
CA ARG A 145 3.60 19.97 -9.28
C ARG A 145 2.32 19.19 -8.98
N ASN A 146 1.46 19.12 -9.98
CA ASN A 146 0.13 18.49 -9.91
C ASN A 146 0.19 16.96 -9.96
N ARG A 147 1.36 16.36 -10.20
CA ARG A 147 1.52 14.90 -10.25
C ARG A 147 1.09 14.22 -8.96
N CYS A 148 0.64 12.98 -9.05
CA CYS A 148 0.22 12.23 -7.87
C CYS A 148 1.41 11.95 -6.92
N SER A 149 1.16 12.08 -5.62
CA SER A 149 2.20 11.91 -4.59
C SER A 149 2.55 10.47 -4.32
N LEU A 150 1.57 9.57 -4.31
CA LEU A 150 1.69 8.16 -3.90
C LEU A 150 1.39 7.17 -5.01
N GLU A 151 1.55 7.60 -6.26
CA GLU A 151 1.25 6.73 -7.39
C GLU A 151 -0.20 6.20 -7.38
N THR A 152 -1.12 6.94 -6.75
CA THR A 152 -2.53 6.54 -6.62
C THR A 152 -3.47 7.63 -7.10
N ILE A 153 -4.39 7.22 -7.97
CA ILE A 153 -5.55 7.99 -8.40
C ILE A 153 -6.82 7.21 -8.09
N VAL A 154 -7.92 7.90 -7.86
CA VAL A 154 -9.25 7.30 -7.69
C VAL A 154 -10.28 8.00 -8.55
N THR A 155 -11.44 7.40 -8.73
CA THR A 155 -12.52 7.98 -9.56
C THR A 155 -13.88 7.66 -8.97
N ASP A 156 -14.82 8.59 -9.13
CA ASP A 156 -16.26 8.40 -8.89
C ASP A 156 -17.03 8.04 -10.17
N GLY A 157 -16.30 7.84 -11.28
CA GLY A 157 -16.87 7.58 -12.60
C GLY A 157 -17.05 8.84 -13.45
N THR A 158 -16.99 10.05 -12.87
CA THR A 158 -17.13 11.34 -13.58
C THR A 158 -15.87 12.20 -13.56
N ALA A 159 -15.03 11.97 -12.56
CA ALA A 159 -13.78 12.69 -12.38
C ALA A 159 -12.68 11.77 -11.83
N LEU A 160 -11.45 12.21 -12.01
CA LEU A 160 -10.25 11.62 -11.41
C LEU A 160 -9.82 12.48 -10.22
N TYR A 161 -9.42 11.82 -9.12
CA TYR A 161 -8.99 12.49 -7.90
C TYR A 161 -7.63 11.94 -7.45
N TRP A 162 -6.75 12.82 -7.00
CA TRP A 162 -5.44 12.42 -6.44
C TRP A 162 -4.85 13.50 -5.54
N GLY A 163 -3.98 13.09 -4.62
CA GLY A 163 -3.16 14.01 -3.85
C GLY A 163 -1.93 14.46 -4.63
N SER A 164 -1.69 15.76 -4.74
CA SER A 164 -0.50 16.29 -5.41
C SER A 164 0.74 16.22 -4.52
N LYS A 165 1.91 16.12 -5.15
CA LYS A 165 3.18 16.10 -4.43
C LYS A 165 3.66 17.49 -3.99
N GLY A 166 3.13 18.56 -4.58
CA GLY A 166 3.61 19.92 -4.36
C GLY A 166 4.96 20.22 -5.03
N GLU A 167 5.54 21.37 -4.76
CA GLU A 167 6.83 21.77 -5.33
C GLU A 167 8.00 21.21 -4.50
N PRO A 168 8.93 20.47 -5.11
CA PRO A 168 10.17 20.10 -4.44
C PRO A 168 11.05 21.35 -4.25
N GLY A 169 11.51 21.57 -3.04
CA GLY A 169 12.54 22.58 -2.75
C GLY A 169 12.08 24.01 -2.46
N THR A 170 10.78 24.28 -2.48
CA THR A 170 10.21 25.57 -2.02
C THR A 170 9.38 25.33 -0.77
N ALA A 171 9.78 25.87 0.36
CA ALA A 171 8.93 25.88 1.55
C ALA A 171 8.02 27.13 1.53
N PRO A 172 6.71 27.00 1.87
CA PRO A 172 6.01 25.79 2.28
C PRO A 172 5.47 24.99 1.09
N ILE A 173 5.66 23.67 1.10
CA ILE A 173 5.05 22.78 0.11
C ILE A 173 3.56 22.66 0.43
N SER A 174 2.71 23.15 -0.46
CA SER A 174 1.26 23.00 -0.33
C SER A 174 0.83 21.70 -1.00
N GLY A 175 0.28 20.77 -0.24
CA GLY A 175 -0.41 19.60 -0.80
C GLY A 175 -1.81 19.99 -1.25
N HIS A 176 -2.23 19.50 -2.40
CA HIS A 176 -3.56 19.71 -2.95
C HIS A 176 -4.24 18.36 -3.20
N LEU A 177 -5.50 18.24 -2.83
CA LEU A 177 -6.37 17.23 -3.43
C LEU A 177 -6.91 17.81 -4.73
N LEU A 178 -6.57 17.18 -5.83
CA LEU A 178 -6.92 17.63 -7.17
C LEU A 178 -8.06 16.81 -7.75
N LYS A 179 -8.90 17.46 -8.53
CA LYS A 179 -9.98 16.88 -9.32
C LYS A 179 -9.81 17.24 -10.79
N LEU A 180 -9.93 16.27 -11.66
CA LEU A 180 -10.01 16.45 -13.11
C LEU A 180 -11.32 15.84 -13.63
N ASP A 181 -12.23 16.68 -14.12
CA ASP A 181 -13.46 16.22 -14.75
C ASP A 181 -13.13 15.54 -16.11
N ILE A 182 -13.48 14.27 -16.24
CA ILE A 182 -13.19 13.47 -17.43
C ILE A 182 -13.99 13.94 -18.66
N ASN A 183 -15.09 14.66 -18.47
CA ASN A 183 -15.90 15.23 -19.56
C ASN A 183 -15.20 16.42 -20.25
N THR A 184 -14.18 16.99 -19.64
CA THR A 184 -13.36 18.07 -20.26
C THR A 184 -12.32 17.54 -21.23
N ILE A 185 -12.13 16.24 -21.31
CA ILE A 185 -11.12 15.59 -22.15
C ILE A 185 -11.66 15.36 -23.54
N ASP A 186 -10.93 15.82 -24.55
CA ASP A 186 -11.23 15.55 -25.96
C ASP A 186 -10.60 14.24 -26.44
N TYR A 187 -11.37 13.18 -26.40
CA TYR A 187 -10.91 11.83 -26.76
C TYR A 187 -10.65 11.64 -28.27
N THR A 188 -10.90 12.65 -29.08
CA THR A 188 -10.56 12.62 -30.52
C THR A 188 -9.10 12.99 -30.79
N LYS A 189 -8.43 13.61 -29.81
CA LYS A 189 -7.04 14.10 -29.91
C LYS A 189 -6.01 13.09 -29.34
N HIS A 190 -6.10 11.82 -29.72
CA HIS A 190 -5.23 10.78 -29.20
C HIS A 190 -3.74 10.91 -29.59
N SER A 191 -3.43 11.60 -30.69
CA SER A 191 -2.06 11.79 -31.19
C SER A 191 -1.31 12.95 -30.55
N THR A 192 -2.00 13.89 -29.89
CA THR A 192 -1.42 15.07 -29.25
C THR A 192 -1.63 15.06 -27.75
N VAL A 193 -0.73 15.73 -27.01
CA VAL A 193 -0.91 15.95 -25.59
C VAL A 193 -1.90 17.10 -25.40
N GLN A 194 -2.96 16.85 -24.62
CA GLN A 194 -3.95 17.85 -24.25
C GLN A 194 -3.57 18.46 -22.90
N ILE A 195 -3.78 19.75 -22.76
CA ILE A 195 -3.62 20.46 -21.50
C ILE A 195 -4.97 20.48 -20.78
N CYS A 196 -5.03 19.85 -19.62
CA CYS A 196 -6.18 19.91 -18.72
C CYS A 196 -5.69 20.37 -17.33
N VAL A 197 -6.25 21.47 -16.86
CA VAL A 197 -5.89 22.02 -15.57
C VAL A 197 -6.87 21.49 -14.52
N PRO A 198 -6.41 20.62 -13.58
CA PRO A 198 -7.27 20.16 -12.51
C PRO A 198 -7.55 21.31 -11.53
N HIS A 199 -8.69 21.28 -10.86
CA HIS A 199 -8.95 22.21 -9.78
C HIS A 199 -8.69 21.57 -8.41
N SER A 200 -8.40 22.41 -7.42
CA SER A 200 -8.12 21.96 -6.06
C SER A 200 -9.41 21.91 -5.25
N LEU A 201 -9.80 20.70 -4.81
CA LEU A 201 -10.90 20.51 -3.86
C LEU A 201 -10.51 20.86 -2.43
N TYR A 202 -9.24 20.71 -2.12
CA TYR A 202 -8.72 20.93 -0.78
C TYR A 202 -7.26 21.37 -0.87
N THR A 203 -6.94 22.42 -0.14
CA THR A 203 -5.57 22.94 -0.02
C THR A 203 -5.26 23.09 1.45
N LYS A 204 -4.20 22.45 1.90
CA LYS A 204 -3.64 22.73 3.22
C LYS A 204 -2.40 23.58 3.03
N GLY A 205 -2.58 24.89 3.16
CA GLY A 205 -1.45 25.82 3.26
C GLY A 205 -0.92 25.79 4.69
N THR A 206 0.30 25.33 4.90
CA THR A 206 0.97 25.39 6.18
C THR A 206 2.39 25.90 6.00
N ARG A 207 2.99 26.37 7.08
CA ARG A 207 4.43 26.72 7.15
C ARG A 207 5.33 25.51 6.90
N TYR A 208 4.77 24.30 6.77
CA TYR A 208 5.44 23.02 6.78
C TYR A 208 5.03 22.20 5.58
N GLU A 209 5.88 21.28 5.16
CA GLU A 209 5.56 20.33 4.09
C GLU A 209 4.28 19.55 4.43
N CYS A 210 3.23 19.79 3.67
CA CYS A 210 2.02 18.99 3.76
C CYS A 210 1.92 18.13 2.50
N THR A 211 2.05 16.84 2.68
CA THR A 211 1.93 15.86 1.60
C THR A 211 0.73 14.98 1.83
N PHE A 212 0.14 14.47 0.76
CA PHE A 212 -0.89 13.44 0.85
C PHE A 212 -0.18 12.08 0.94
N TRP A 213 -0.43 11.35 2.02
CA TRP A 213 0.27 10.09 2.31
C TRP A 213 -0.61 8.85 2.25
N SER A 214 -1.91 8.98 2.03
CA SER A 214 -2.76 7.85 1.71
C SER A 214 -3.31 7.94 0.31
N ALA A 215 -3.57 6.79 -0.28
CA ALA A 215 -4.49 6.69 -1.37
C ALA A 215 -5.85 7.25 -0.91
N PRO A 216 -6.43 8.23 -1.61
CA PRO A 216 -7.81 8.61 -1.33
C PRO A 216 -8.72 7.41 -1.56
N ILE A 217 -9.82 7.31 -0.79
CA ILE A 217 -10.87 6.32 -1.05
C ILE A 217 -12.21 7.02 -1.20
N ILE A 218 -13.07 6.46 -2.05
CA ILE A 218 -14.42 6.97 -2.30
C ILE A 218 -15.43 5.95 -1.82
N ASP A 219 -16.43 6.41 -1.06
CA ASP A 219 -17.58 5.65 -0.61
C ASP A 219 -18.86 6.45 -0.86
N GLY A 220 -19.60 6.07 -1.89
CA GLY A 220 -20.72 6.86 -2.41
C GLY A 220 -20.26 8.25 -2.86
N ASP A 221 -20.92 9.28 -2.36
CA ASP A 221 -20.60 10.69 -2.67
C ASP A 221 -19.53 11.29 -1.73
N THR A 222 -18.78 10.48 -1.03
CA THR A 222 -17.80 10.98 -0.05
C THR A 222 -16.41 10.45 -0.35
N LEU A 223 -15.44 11.34 -0.39
CA LEU A 223 -14.02 11.04 -0.53
C LEU A 223 -13.33 11.24 0.83
N TYR A 224 -12.51 10.26 1.20
CA TYR A 224 -11.69 10.27 2.42
C TYR A 224 -10.22 10.19 2.04
N PHE A 225 -9.40 10.97 2.73
CA PHE A 225 -7.95 10.94 2.58
C PHE A 225 -7.28 11.46 3.84
N ASN A 226 -5.98 11.22 3.97
CA ASN A 226 -5.21 11.86 5.01
C ASN A 226 -4.10 12.75 4.44
N THR A 227 -3.75 13.77 5.21
CA THR A 227 -2.58 14.62 4.96
C THR A 227 -1.58 14.44 6.07
N TYR A 228 -0.32 14.59 5.76
CA TYR A 228 0.75 14.52 6.73
C TYR A 228 1.58 15.80 6.74
N ASN A 229 1.94 16.25 7.93
CA ASN A 229 2.83 17.39 8.12
C ASN A 229 4.14 16.92 8.76
N ARG A 230 5.15 16.73 7.93
CA ARG A 230 6.46 16.20 8.32
C ARG A 230 7.22 17.08 9.28
N ASP A 231 7.16 18.41 9.07
CA ASP A 231 8.03 19.37 9.75
C ASP A 231 7.38 19.99 11.00
N HIS A 232 6.17 19.54 11.33
CA HIS A 232 5.55 19.96 12.58
C HIS A 232 6.26 19.30 13.76
N PRO A 233 6.67 20.07 14.80
CA PRO A 233 7.47 19.55 15.93
C PRO A 233 6.83 18.36 16.66
N ASN A 234 5.52 18.21 16.58
CA ASN A 234 4.78 17.12 17.22
C ASN A 234 4.27 16.07 16.22
N GLY A 235 4.64 16.17 14.94
CA GLY A 235 4.06 15.35 13.86
C GLY A 235 2.53 15.29 13.96
N TYR A 236 1.82 15.61 12.94
CA TYR A 236 0.38 15.34 12.92
C TYR A 236 -0.07 15.03 11.49
N CYS A 237 -1.08 14.23 11.37
CA CYS A 237 -1.83 14.12 10.14
C CYS A 237 -3.25 14.66 10.33
N SER A 238 -3.90 15.04 9.25
CA SER A 238 -5.34 15.28 9.24
C SER A 238 -6.01 14.20 8.41
N LEU A 239 -7.05 13.62 8.98
CA LEU A 239 -8.00 12.80 8.25
C LEU A 239 -9.14 13.70 7.81
N VAL A 240 -9.47 13.66 6.53
CA VAL A 240 -10.40 14.61 5.90
C VAL A 240 -11.47 13.84 5.14
N SER A 241 -12.70 14.33 5.21
CA SER A 241 -13.84 13.86 4.44
C SER A 241 -14.41 15.00 3.61
N ILE A 242 -14.59 14.76 2.32
CA ILE A 242 -15.13 15.72 1.36
C ILE A 242 -16.41 15.16 0.74
N ASP A 243 -17.44 15.99 0.66
CA ASP A 243 -18.62 15.73 -0.13
C ASP A 243 -18.31 16.03 -1.59
N LEU A 244 -18.45 15.04 -2.46
CA LEU A 244 -18.09 15.16 -3.87
C LEU A 244 -19.12 15.94 -4.70
N GLN A 245 -20.37 16.03 -4.23
CA GLN A 245 -21.42 16.78 -4.93
C GLN A 245 -21.29 18.27 -4.69
N SER A 246 -21.13 18.65 -3.41
CA SER A 246 -20.96 20.06 -3.03
C SER A 246 -19.51 20.53 -3.07
N GLU A 247 -18.56 19.63 -3.21
CA GLU A 247 -17.11 19.89 -3.17
C GLU A 247 -16.66 20.58 -1.87
N THR A 248 -17.32 20.26 -0.76
CA THR A 248 -17.03 20.88 0.53
C THR A 248 -16.51 19.86 1.55
N VAL A 249 -15.68 20.34 2.47
CA VAL A 249 -15.20 19.52 3.59
C VAL A 249 -16.37 19.23 4.52
N LYS A 250 -16.72 17.94 4.68
CA LYS A 250 -17.74 17.49 5.66
C LYS A 250 -17.18 17.54 7.07
N TRP A 251 -15.97 17.06 7.25
CA TRP A 251 -15.22 17.13 8.49
C TRP A 251 -13.72 16.97 8.24
N GLU A 252 -12.93 17.54 9.14
CA GLU A 252 -11.48 17.35 9.24
C GLU A 252 -11.12 17.05 10.69
N LYS A 253 -10.33 16.00 10.91
CA LYS A 253 -9.81 15.63 12.23
C LYS A 253 -8.30 15.65 12.22
N GLN A 254 -7.75 16.49 13.07
CA GLN A 254 -6.34 16.51 13.35
C GLN A 254 -5.98 15.38 14.31
N LEU A 255 -5.04 14.53 13.91
CA LEU A 255 -4.58 13.37 14.64
C LEU A 255 -3.14 13.61 15.09
N HIS A 256 -2.91 13.64 16.38
CA HIS A 256 -1.60 13.91 16.98
C HIS A 256 -0.82 12.63 17.22
N GLY A 257 0.52 12.72 17.20
CA GLY A 257 1.43 11.61 17.51
C GLY A 257 1.56 10.58 16.39
N LEU A 258 1.05 10.87 15.20
CA LEU A 258 1.22 10.00 14.05
C LEU A 258 2.48 10.41 13.30
N GLN A 259 3.43 9.49 13.15
CA GLN A 259 4.70 9.76 12.47
C GLN A 259 4.65 9.51 10.96
N GLY A 260 3.49 9.64 10.33
CA GLY A 260 3.18 9.38 8.93
C GLY A 260 4.35 9.34 7.96
N ARG A 261 5.18 8.32 8.04
CA ARG A 261 6.30 8.15 7.10
C ARG A 261 5.97 7.23 5.93
N VAL A 262 4.81 6.59 5.96
CA VAL A 262 4.52 5.51 5.02
C VAL A 262 3.04 5.51 4.64
N ASN A 263 2.77 5.00 3.47
CA ASN A 263 1.45 4.83 2.87
C ASN A 263 0.41 4.37 3.89
N ASN A 264 -0.38 5.32 4.39
CA ASN A 264 -1.44 5.01 5.31
C ASN A 264 -2.58 4.38 4.53
N ASP A 265 -2.83 3.11 4.77
CA ASP A 265 -3.98 2.46 4.17
C ASP A 265 -5.25 2.87 4.90
N LEU A 266 -6.23 3.23 4.09
CA LEU A 266 -7.59 3.46 4.51
C LEU A 266 -8.47 2.35 3.96
N ILE A 267 -9.30 1.76 4.79
CA ILE A 267 -10.38 0.89 4.35
C ILE A 267 -11.69 1.30 5.01
N ILE A 268 -12.78 1.12 4.29
CA ILE A 268 -14.12 1.35 4.82
C ILE A 268 -14.85 0.01 4.91
N LYS A 269 -15.41 -0.24 6.08
CA LYS A 269 -16.31 -1.35 6.30
C LYS A 269 -17.52 -0.88 7.09
N ASP A 270 -18.68 -0.97 6.49
CA ASP A 270 -19.93 -0.45 7.01
C ASP A 270 -19.81 1.07 7.29
N ASN A 271 -20.01 1.51 8.53
CA ASN A 271 -19.85 2.92 8.93
C ASN A 271 -18.48 3.22 9.54
N ILE A 272 -17.55 2.31 9.45
CA ILE A 272 -16.22 2.44 10.07
C ILE A 272 -15.15 2.64 9.00
N LEU A 273 -14.34 3.65 9.20
CA LEU A 273 -13.10 3.86 8.50
C LEU A 273 -11.96 3.40 9.39
N TYR A 274 -11.17 2.46 8.89
CA TYR A 274 -9.92 2.03 9.52
C TYR A 274 -8.76 2.71 8.83
N MET A 275 -7.88 3.27 9.63
CA MET A 275 -6.65 3.93 9.18
C MET A 275 -5.46 3.28 9.86
N LEU A 276 -4.57 2.72 9.07
CA LEU A 276 -3.29 2.21 9.53
C LEU A 276 -2.22 3.28 9.31
N ASP A 277 -1.55 3.68 10.36
CA ASP A 277 -0.37 4.54 10.35
C ASP A 277 0.82 3.79 10.95
N VAL A 278 2.02 4.33 10.79
CA VAL A 278 3.27 3.71 11.29
C VAL A 278 3.21 3.37 12.77
N THR A 279 2.56 4.21 13.56
CA THR A 279 2.55 4.12 15.03
C THR A 279 1.17 3.86 15.61
N ALA A 280 0.12 3.84 14.81
CA ALA A 280 -1.24 3.69 15.30
C ALA A 280 -2.17 3.03 14.30
N LEU A 281 -3.15 2.29 14.82
CA LEU A 281 -4.33 1.87 14.08
C LEU A 281 -5.54 2.58 14.68
N LEU A 282 -6.33 3.18 13.83
CA LEU A 282 -7.52 3.93 14.21
C LEU A 282 -8.76 3.26 13.67
N ARG A 283 -9.80 3.30 14.48
CA ARG A 283 -11.17 2.99 14.11
C ARG A 283 -11.98 4.27 14.23
N VAL A 284 -12.49 4.76 13.12
CA VAL A 284 -13.11 6.10 13.02
C VAL A 284 -14.54 5.95 12.48
N ASP A 285 -15.49 6.68 13.05
CA ASP A 285 -16.81 6.84 12.45
C ASP A 285 -16.68 7.65 11.16
N LYS A 286 -17.07 7.06 10.03
CA LYS A 286 -16.87 7.69 8.71
C LYS A 286 -17.73 8.95 8.50
N HIS A 287 -18.84 9.10 9.22
CA HIS A 287 -19.76 10.24 9.06
C HIS A 287 -19.34 11.46 9.88
N THR A 288 -18.76 11.22 11.06
CA THR A 288 -18.41 12.30 12.01
C THR A 288 -16.91 12.55 12.14
N GLY A 289 -16.10 11.60 11.71
CA GLY A 289 -14.66 11.64 11.94
C GLY A 289 -14.27 11.37 13.39
N GLU A 290 -15.18 10.92 14.25
CA GLU A 290 -14.89 10.59 15.64
C GLU A 290 -14.01 9.33 15.72
N VAL A 291 -12.90 9.43 16.46
CA VAL A 291 -12.03 8.30 16.74
C VAL A 291 -12.68 7.44 17.83
N LEU A 292 -13.27 6.33 17.42
CA LEU A 292 -13.97 5.39 18.28
C LEU A 292 -13.03 4.51 19.09
N THR A 293 -11.91 4.14 18.50
CA THR A 293 -10.88 3.32 19.13
C THR A 293 -9.54 3.65 18.49
N ARG A 294 -8.52 3.78 19.32
CA ARG A 294 -7.14 3.98 18.88
C ARG A 294 -6.27 2.92 19.54
N TYR A 295 -5.50 2.24 18.76
CA TYR A 295 -4.35 1.49 19.21
C TYR A 295 -3.11 2.36 19.01
N ASP A 296 -2.29 2.51 20.04
CA ASP A 296 -1.13 3.39 20.03
C ASP A 296 0.02 2.71 20.78
N ASP A 297 1.14 2.52 20.10
CA ASP A 297 2.31 1.82 20.66
C ASP A 297 2.92 2.52 21.88
N GLU A 298 2.73 3.85 22.01
CA GLU A 298 3.37 4.62 23.08
C GLU A 298 2.63 4.51 24.43
N LYS A 299 1.36 4.10 24.43
CA LYS A 299 0.48 4.18 25.61
C LYS A 299 0.26 2.87 26.36
N ASP A 300 0.57 1.74 25.78
CA ASP A 300 0.40 0.42 26.39
C ASP A 300 1.76 -0.28 26.66
N PRO A 301 2.55 0.16 27.65
CA PRO A 301 3.72 -0.58 28.08
C PRO A 301 3.31 -1.70 29.08
N PRO A 302 3.97 -2.86 29.04
CA PRO A 302 5.11 -3.14 28.19
C PRO A 302 4.66 -3.77 26.88
N TYR A 303 4.94 -3.17 25.76
CA TYR A 303 4.83 -3.66 24.38
C TYR A 303 4.25 -5.07 24.25
N THR A 304 2.98 -5.22 24.64
CA THR A 304 2.30 -6.53 24.56
C THR A 304 1.72 -6.77 23.17
N GLN A 305 1.86 -5.78 22.29
CA GLN A 305 1.31 -5.80 20.94
C GLN A 305 2.41 -5.49 19.92
N PRO A 306 2.35 -6.11 18.75
CA PRO A 306 3.34 -5.89 17.70
C PRO A 306 3.31 -4.45 17.23
N LEU A 307 4.49 -3.86 17.02
CA LEU A 307 4.63 -2.58 16.37
C LEU A 307 4.09 -2.66 14.95
N MET A 308 3.22 -1.73 14.65
CA MET A 308 2.69 -1.56 13.31
C MET A 308 3.67 -0.69 12.52
N ILE A 309 4.78 -1.28 12.06
CA ILE A 309 5.63 -0.63 11.07
C ILE A 309 5.17 -1.14 9.70
N PRO A 310 4.30 -0.42 9.00
CA PRO A 310 3.97 -0.78 7.64
C PRO A 310 5.22 -0.68 6.78
N THR A 311 5.30 -1.50 5.76
CA THR A 311 6.38 -1.40 4.77
C THR A 311 6.32 -0.04 4.08
N VAL A 312 7.47 0.43 3.64
CA VAL A 312 7.62 1.65 2.82
C VAL A 312 6.78 1.60 1.55
N SER A 313 6.24 0.45 1.18
CA SER A 313 5.41 0.23 0.02
C SER A 313 4.14 -0.53 0.41
N LEU A 314 3.03 0.16 0.36
CA LEU A 314 1.67 -0.37 0.18
C LEU A 314 1.32 -1.63 1.00
N CYS A 315 1.25 -1.51 2.32
CA CYS A 315 0.66 -2.54 3.16
C CYS A 315 -0.86 -2.49 3.02
N GLY A 316 -1.46 -3.56 2.51
CA GLY A 316 -2.90 -3.68 2.47
C GLY A 316 -3.47 -4.16 3.79
N ILE A 317 -4.58 -3.56 4.18
CA ILE A 317 -5.42 -4.10 5.24
C ILE A 317 -6.50 -4.97 4.58
N TRP A 318 -6.67 -6.17 5.10
CA TRP A 318 -7.77 -7.05 4.72
C TRP A 318 -8.75 -7.19 5.87
N TYR A 319 -10.04 -7.00 5.60
CA TYR A 319 -11.10 -7.23 6.57
C TYR A 319 -11.84 -8.53 6.27
N ASP A 320 -11.91 -9.40 7.25
CA ASP A 320 -12.71 -10.63 7.16
C ASP A 320 -13.28 -11.03 8.53
N GLY A 321 -14.56 -11.33 8.58
CA GLY A 321 -15.23 -11.90 9.76
C GLY A 321 -15.01 -11.13 11.07
N GLY A 322 -14.97 -9.80 11.06
CA GLY A 322 -14.73 -8.97 12.24
C GLY A 322 -13.26 -8.89 12.65
N ARG A 323 -12.34 -9.24 11.76
CA ARG A 323 -10.89 -9.16 11.96
C ARG A 323 -10.24 -8.33 10.88
N LEU A 324 -9.14 -7.72 11.25
CA LEU A 324 -8.23 -7.04 10.34
C LEU A 324 -6.94 -7.83 10.24
N TYR A 325 -6.48 -8.02 9.03
CA TYR A 325 -5.20 -8.64 8.70
C TYR A 325 -4.37 -7.62 7.96
N TYR A 326 -3.13 -7.45 8.38
CA TYR A 326 -2.21 -6.56 7.68
C TYR A 326 -0.78 -7.11 7.74
N THR A 327 0.00 -6.73 6.77
CA THR A 327 1.42 -7.11 6.70
C THR A 327 2.29 -5.96 7.17
N THR A 328 3.40 -6.30 7.80
CA THR A 328 4.39 -5.33 8.28
C THR A 328 5.76 -5.66 7.71
N VAL A 329 6.68 -4.69 7.73
CA VAL A 329 8.10 -4.97 7.51
C VAL A 329 8.69 -5.49 8.80
N GLY A 330 8.54 -6.76 9.03
CA GLY A 330 9.25 -7.39 10.12
C GLY A 330 10.68 -7.74 9.74
N SER A 331 11.70 -6.99 10.17
CA SER A 331 13.08 -7.43 10.08
C SER A 331 13.78 -7.30 11.41
N THR A 332 14.68 -8.25 11.68
CA THR A 332 15.58 -8.16 12.83
C THR A 332 16.48 -6.91 12.76
N GLU A 333 16.71 -6.41 11.55
CA GLU A 333 17.45 -5.17 11.27
C GLU A 333 16.62 -3.94 11.64
N THR A 334 15.33 -3.92 11.29
CA THR A 334 14.39 -2.86 11.68
C THR A 334 14.25 -2.80 13.21
N ALA A 335 14.13 -3.95 13.88
CA ALA A 335 14.11 -4.02 15.34
C ALA A 335 15.40 -3.43 15.97
N SER A 336 16.55 -3.73 15.36
CA SER A 336 17.85 -3.19 15.81
C SER A 336 17.94 -1.67 15.63
N GLN A 337 17.44 -1.14 14.51
CA GLN A 337 17.48 0.30 14.21
C GLN A 337 16.49 1.12 15.06
N THR A 338 15.39 0.52 15.47
CA THR A 338 14.35 1.16 16.28
C THR A 338 14.47 0.91 17.78
N GLY A 339 15.43 0.06 18.19
CA GLY A 339 15.62 -0.31 19.61
C GLY A 339 14.57 -1.28 20.15
N MET A 340 13.79 -1.90 19.26
CA MET A 340 12.72 -2.83 19.62
C MET A 340 13.23 -4.23 19.96
N SER A 341 12.45 -4.96 20.75
CA SER A 341 12.65 -6.40 20.89
C SER A 341 12.36 -7.12 19.58
N LYS A 342 13.26 -8.05 19.20
CA LYS A 342 13.07 -8.92 18.02
C LYS A 342 11.79 -9.75 18.10
N ASP A 343 11.31 -10.02 19.32
CA ASP A 343 10.12 -10.81 19.58
C ASP A 343 8.81 -10.08 19.27
N LEU A 344 8.87 -8.77 18.98
CA LEU A 344 7.73 -7.93 18.62
C LEU A 344 7.62 -7.66 17.13
N VAL A 345 8.49 -8.23 16.32
CA VAL A 345 8.50 -8.03 14.88
C VAL A 345 7.69 -9.13 14.18
N TYR A 346 6.61 -8.74 13.56
CA TYR A 346 5.73 -9.65 12.81
C TYR A 346 5.70 -9.25 11.33
N SER A 347 5.50 -10.22 10.45
CA SER A 347 5.25 -9.96 9.02
C SER A 347 3.78 -10.04 8.63
N LEU A 348 2.97 -10.74 9.42
CA LEU A 348 1.52 -10.78 9.30
C LEU A 348 0.92 -10.64 10.68
N VAL A 349 -0.06 -9.76 10.82
CA VAL A 349 -0.77 -9.48 12.06
C VAL A 349 -2.26 -9.63 11.85
N CYS A 350 -2.93 -10.22 12.83
CA CYS A 350 -4.38 -10.30 12.92
C CYS A 350 -4.86 -9.64 14.21
N ILE A 351 -5.81 -8.75 14.10
CA ILE A 351 -6.43 -8.04 15.21
C ILE A 351 -7.95 -8.13 15.16
N ASP A 352 -8.59 -7.94 16.29
CA ASP A 352 -10.04 -7.78 16.39
C ASP A 352 -10.44 -6.39 15.86
N ALA A 353 -11.30 -6.34 14.85
CA ALA A 353 -11.65 -5.10 14.18
C ALA A 353 -12.46 -4.12 15.05
N LYS A 354 -13.17 -4.61 16.06
CA LYS A 354 -13.98 -3.77 16.95
C LYS A 354 -13.16 -3.15 18.08
N THR A 355 -12.28 -3.93 18.67
CA THR A 355 -11.52 -3.55 19.87
C THR A 355 -10.09 -3.14 19.55
N LEU A 356 -9.63 -3.39 18.35
CA LEU A 356 -8.25 -3.26 17.87
C LEU A 356 -7.23 -4.06 18.69
N LYS A 357 -7.68 -5.09 19.42
CA LYS A 357 -6.80 -5.95 20.20
C LYS A 357 -6.10 -6.97 19.31
N PHE A 358 -4.82 -7.16 19.57
CA PHE A 358 -4.01 -8.20 18.95
C PHE A 358 -4.60 -9.58 19.23
N LEU A 359 -4.73 -10.39 18.20
CA LEU A 359 -5.20 -11.77 18.28
C LEU A 359 -4.04 -12.75 18.06
N TRP A 360 -3.29 -12.57 17.00
CA TRP A 360 -2.11 -13.35 16.67
C TRP A 360 -1.24 -12.65 15.62
N GLY A 361 0.00 -13.05 15.51
CA GLY A 361 0.92 -12.60 14.47
C GLY A 361 1.93 -13.68 14.10
N PHE A 362 2.52 -13.52 12.93
CA PHE A 362 3.56 -14.41 12.42
C PHE A 362 4.91 -13.70 12.44
N HIS A 363 5.87 -14.27 13.16
CA HIS A 363 7.26 -13.79 13.16
C HIS A 363 7.98 -14.21 11.88
N PRO A 364 8.64 -13.29 11.18
CA PRO A 364 9.45 -13.65 10.02
C PRO A 364 10.68 -14.45 10.45
N VAL A 365 11.07 -15.42 9.64
CA VAL A 365 12.32 -16.16 9.85
C VAL A 365 13.53 -15.29 9.47
N SER A 366 13.34 -14.40 8.52
CA SER A 366 14.32 -13.41 8.06
C SER A 366 13.58 -12.12 7.66
N GLY A 367 14.28 -11.00 7.67
CA GLY A 367 13.70 -9.69 7.36
C GLY A 367 13.07 -9.66 5.98
N THR A 368 11.75 -9.79 5.92
CA THR A 368 11.04 -9.92 4.65
C THR A 368 9.91 -8.95 4.57
N SER A 369 9.83 -8.24 3.46
CA SER A 369 8.61 -7.59 3.04
C SER A 369 7.59 -8.65 2.62
N SER A 370 6.32 -8.41 2.91
CA SER A 370 5.21 -9.29 2.57
C SER A 370 4.24 -8.55 1.66
N THR A 371 3.59 -9.30 0.76
CA THR A 371 2.51 -8.77 -0.07
C THR A 371 1.24 -8.54 0.76
N TYR A 372 0.22 -7.93 0.14
CA TYR A 372 -1.10 -7.81 0.75
C TYR A 372 -1.63 -9.17 1.23
N PRO A 373 -2.15 -9.27 2.46
CA PRO A 373 -2.78 -10.49 2.90
C PRO A 373 -4.12 -10.69 2.17
N VAL A 374 -4.46 -11.94 1.92
CA VAL A 374 -5.79 -12.34 1.41
C VAL A 374 -6.35 -13.39 2.34
N VAL A 375 -7.61 -13.24 2.73
CA VAL A 375 -8.28 -14.22 3.58
C VAL A 375 -9.47 -14.80 2.83
N LYS A 376 -9.53 -16.12 2.77
CA LYS A 376 -10.62 -16.88 2.13
C LYS A 376 -10.82 -18.22 2.84
N ASP A 377 -12.07 -18.57 3.10
CA ASP A 377 -12.48 -19.85 3.68
C ASP A 377 -11.67 -20.26 4.92
N GLY A 378 -11.48 -19.30 5.83
CA GLY A 378 -10.76 -19.51 7.09
C GLY A 378 -9.25 -19.64 6.95
N LYS A 379 -8.67 -19.36 5.79
CA LYS A 379 -7.22 -19.35 5.57
C LYS A 379 -6.74 -17.96 5.20
N ALA A 380 -5.57 -17.59 5.70
CA ALA A 380 -4.88 -16.36 5.34
C ALA A 380 -3.64 -16.69 4.49
N TYR A 381 -3.47 -15.99 3.38
CA TYR A 381 -2.42 -16.19 2.39
C TYR A 381 -1.55 -14.94 2.31
N ILE A 382 -0.23 -15.10 2.36
CA ILE A 382 0.75 -14.05 2.04
C ILE A 382 1.85 -14.64 1.16
N VAL A 383 2.42 -13.82 0.29
CA VAL A 383 3.68 -14.12 -0.38
C VAL A 383 4.74 -13.19 0.18
N THR A 384 5.89 -13.74 0.49
CA THR A 384 7.01 -12.99 1.08
C THR A 384 8.18 -12.93 0.12
N HIS A 385 9.07 -11.97 0.33
CA HIS A 385 10.25 -11.80 -0.52
C HIS A 385 11.26 -12.95 -0.42
N ILE A 386 11.37 -13.58 0.77
CA ILE A 386 12.38 -14.63 1.01
C ILE A 386 11.75 -15.93 1.45
N ASP A 387 10.69 -15.87 2.26
CA ASP A 387 10.12 -17.05 2.93
C ASP A 387 9.03 -17.77 2.12
N GLY A 388 8.68 -17.28 0.95
CA GLY A 388 7.76 -17.93 0.03
C GLY A 388 6.27 -17.62 0.27
N LEU A 389 5.41 -18.40 -0.39
CA LEU A 389 3.98 -18.41 -0.12
C LEU A 389 3.72 -19.11 1.20
N ARG A 390 3.00 -18.45 2.08
CA ARG A 390 2.60 -18.97 3.38
C ARG A 390 1.10 -18.98 3.55
N VAL A 391 0.60 -20.07 4.09
CA VAL A 391 -0.84 -20.27 4.35
C VAL A 391 -1.04 -20.51 5.83
N PHE A 392 -1.94 -19.74 6.42
CA PHE A 392 -2.25 -19.81 7.85
C PHE A 392 -3.74 -20.13 8.06
N ASP A 393 -4.05 -20.76 9.16
CA ASP A 393 -5.40 -20.73 9.73
C ASP A 393 -5.72 -19.29 10.15
N ALA A 394 -6.70 -18.68 9.52
CA ALA A 394 -7.02 -17.26 9.72
C ALA A 394 -7.52 -16.97 11.15
N LYS A 395 -8.06 -17.97 11.84
CA LYS A 395 -8.57 -17.82 13.21
C LYS A 395 -7.47 -17.87 14.25
N THR A 396 -6.50 -18.74 14.08
CA THR A 396 -5.51 -19.09 15.12
C THR A 396 -4.10 -18.63 14.79
N GLY A 397 -3.81 -18.24 13.56
CA GLY A 397 -2.47 -17.92 13.08
C GLY A 397 -1.55 -19.14 12.91
N LYS A 398 -2.09 -20.36 13.07
CA LYS A 398 -1.32 -21.58 12.87
C LYS A 398 -0.86 -21.68 11.41
N LEU A 399 0.43 -21.87 11.19
CA LEU A 399 0.97 -22.13 9.87
C LEU A 399 0.48 -23.47 9.33
N LEU A 400 -0.20 -23.45 8.21
CA LEU A 400 -0.76 -24.63 7.53
C LEU A 400 0.16 -25.16 6.43
N GLY A 401 0.96 -24.28 5.80
CA GLY A 401 1.89 -24.71 4.78
C GLY A 401 2.73 -23.58 4.20
N VAL A 402 3.85 -23.98 3.58
CA VAL A 402 4.83 -23.08 2.95
C VAL A 402 5.25 -23.64 1.61
N ASP A 403 5.31 -22.77 0.60
CA ASP A 403 6.00 -23.03 -0.66
C ASP A 403 7.11 -21.99 -0.87
N LYS A 404 8.36 -22.40 -0.67
CA LYS A 404 9.54 -21.53 -0.78
C LYS A 404 9.98 -21.25 -2.24
N SER A 405 9.36 -21.89 -3.20
CA SER A 405 9.64 -21.64 -4.62
C SER A 405 8.96 -20.39 -5.16
N ILE A 406 7.99 -19.87 -4.43
CA ILE A 406 7.21 -18.67 -4.77
C ILE A 406 7.78 -17.49 -3.99
N ILE A 407 8.22 -16.47 -4.69
CA ILE A 407 8.76 -15.24 -4.10
C ILE A 407 8.17 -14.02 -4.80
N ALA A 408 7.93 -12.95 -4.05
CA ALA A 408 7.37 -11.71 -4.57
C ALA A 408 8.08 -10.48 -3.99
N TRP A 409 8.05 -9.36 -4.70
CA TRP A 409 8.37 -8.06 -4.08
C TRP A 409 7.30 -7.72 -3.04
N GLY A 410 7.71 -7.10 -1.93
CA GLY A 410 6.80 -6.79 -0.83
C GLY A 410 5.73 -5.75 -1.14
N ASP A 411 5.84 -5.05 -2.26
CA ASP A 411 4.89 -4.05 -2.75
C ASP A 411 3.89 -4.62 -3.78
N GLU A 412 3.93 -5.93 -4.04
CA GLU A 412 3.02 -6.56 -4.98
C GLU A 412 1.67 -6.85 -4.32
N ALA A 413 0.59 -6.36 -4.96
CA ALA A 413 -0.76 -6.62 -4.50
C ALA A 413 -1.21 -8.02 -4.91
N ASN A 414 -1.80 -8.73 -3.96
CA ASN A 414 -2.52 -9.96 -4.20
C ASN A 414 -4.00 -9.67 -4.49
N VAL A 415 -4.63 -10.53 -5.26
CA VAL A 415 -6.04 -10.40 -5.63
C VAL A 415 -6.78 -11.69 -5.28
N LEU A 416 -7.97 -11.54 -4.71
CA LEU A 416 -8.93 -12.64 -4.59
C LEU A 416 -10.02 -12.46 -5.65
N TYR A 417 -10.15 -13.45 -6.53
CA TYR A 417 -11.21 -13.51 -7.51
C TYR A 417 -11.93 -14.86 -7.43
N LYS A 418 -13.20 -14.87 -7.04
CA LYS A 418 -13.96 -16.11 -6.76
C LYS A 418 -13.17 -17.01 -5.79
N ASP A 419 -12.73 -18.17 -6.27
CA ASP A 419 -11.92 -19.15 -5.53
C ASP A 419 -10.45 -19.15 -5.98
N TYR A 420 -10.00 -18.05 -6.61
CA TYR A 420 -8.62 -17.91 -7.03
C TYR A 420 -7.92 -16.86 -6.18
N PHE A 421 -6.82 -17.27 -5.58
CA PHE A 421 -5.80 -16.37 -5.05
C PHE A 421 -4.79 -16.09 -6.14
N ILE A 422 -4.75 -14.85 -6.62
CA ILE A 422 -3.90 -14.39 -7.72
C ILE A 422 -2.76 -13.56 -7.14
N PHE A 423 -1.53 -13.91 -7.48
CA PHE A 423 -0.32 -13.29 -6.95
C PHE A 423 0.80 -13.29 -7.99
N PHE A 424 1.83 -12.46 -7.74
CA PHE A 424 3.03 -12.42 -8.55
C PHE A 424 4.10 -13.35 -7.99
N ASN A 425 4.76 -14.11 -8.87
CA ASN A 425 5.97 -14.84 -8.58
C ASN A 425 7.11 -14.21 -9.39
N THR A 426 8.01 -13.52 -8.72
CA THR A 426 9.03 -12.68 -9.36
C THR A 426 10.37 -13.39 -9.44
N ASN A 427 10.94 -13.46 -10.65
CA ASN A 427 12.29 -13.93 -10.87
C ASN A 427 13.29 -12.77 -10.79
N PHE A 428 13.98 -12.63 -9.66
CA PHE A 428 14.91 -11.52 -9.43
C PHE A 428 16.13 -11.51 -10.36
N LYS A 429 16.52 -12.67 -10.93
CA LYS A 429 17.65 -12.73 -11.88
C LYS A 429 17.29 -12.14 -13.22
N THR A 430 16.07 -12.35 -13.68
CA THR A 430 15.59 -11.88 -14.99
C THR A 430 14.76 -10.60 -14.89
N ASN A 431 14.40 -10.18 -13.68
CA ASN A 431 13.50 -9.07 -13.39
C ASN A 431 12.15 -9.20 -14.12
N ARG A 432 11.65 -10.42 -14.21
CA ARG A 432 10.35 -10.74 -14.81
C ARG A 432 9.45 -11.40 -13.78
N ALA A 433 8.17 -11.16 -13.90
CA ALA A 433 7.16 -11.78 -13.06
C ALA A 433 6.34 -12.83 -13.82
N THR A 434 5.85 -13.80 -13.08
CA THR A 434 4.79 -14.72 -13.52
C THR A 434 3.57 -14.42 -12.67
N LEU A 435 2.46 -14.09 -13.28
CA LEU A 435 1.18 -13.99 -12.60
C LEU A 435 0.64 -15.41 -12.41
N CYS A 436 0.36 -15.76 -11.19
CA CYS A 436 -0.06 -17.11 -10.79
C CYS A 436 -1.45 -17.06 -10.15
N ALA A 437 -2.31 -18.00 -10.48
CA ALA A 437 -3.56 -18.23 -9.77
C ALA A 437 -3.57 -19.64 -9.18
N ILE A 438 -3.91 -19.73 -7.91
CA ILE A 438 -4.17 -20.99 -7.22
C ILE A 438 -5.60 -21.04 -6.74
N ARG A 439 -6.18 -22.23 -6.69
CA ARG A 439 -7.51 -22.42 -6.07
C ARG A 439 -7.35 -22.45 -4.55
N VAL A 440 -8.19 -21.66 -3.87
CA VAL A 440 -8.18 -21.48 -2.42
C VAL A 440 -9.49 -21.88 -1.77
#